data_b4f14c235f63ac0cb03cef13feee7ed1
#
_entry.id   b4f14c235f63ac0cb03cef13feee7ed1
#
_cell.length_a   1.000
_cell.length_b   1.000
_cell.length_c   1.000
_cell.angle_alpha   90.00
_cell.angle_beta   90.00
_cell.angle_gamma   90.00
#
_symmetry.space_group_name_H-M   'P 1'
#
loop_
_entity.id
_entity.type
_entity.pdbx_description
1 polymer ?
#
loop_
_entity_poly.entity_id
_entity_poly.type
_entity_poly.pdbx_seq_one_letter_code
_entity_poly.pdbx_strand_id
1 'polypeptide(L)'
;MGFNFNIGWNSSMPTSVERNSDGSFFFEQVTSDARHNRLLTETQKLNAVLSNPAVLKVFTLNCDLFSLGKITSNGEANEFLRSKRSKPNFKQTWTQFMWEYMFWVQTGTAYLWSPNNALSENDTIQWLNPICIEWDTDLIDKLKGLVFSEATYKDILKGTIKYNLGNGTTKLIPLNEITPFFDLSNAIDGNFYKGASRLDALYKVISNSEQALDAKSINLEFTKKFMVSGKNSDDNIMNLVMPDGEKSSIESSMRSNKSVHAVKTPVNISRFVENIASLKLDDSYYNDFFMIGSMYGIPKDVLESAIRGNSTYDNQEKAIGRHVDYVMKPKGKMLTDELEDKFNFTGLDMSWSHLSFNQVFEIQKQTVIKAKLDNAILAKSNEINIDDYED
;
A
#
# COMPACT_ATOMS: atom_id res chain seq x y z
N MET A 1 28.02 -3.06 -37.36
CA MET A 1 28.24 -2.96 -35.93
C MET A 1 27.10 -3.73 -35.27
N GLY A 2 27.40 -4.92 -34.77
CA GLY A 2 26.39 -5.70 -34.07
C GLY A 2 26.21 -5.19 -32.66
N PHE A 3 24.99 -4.88 -32.26
CA PHE A 3 24.66 -4.65 -30.89
C PHE A 3 24.66 -5.99 -30.14
N ASN A 4 25.75 -6.25 -29.43
CA ASN A 4 25.80 -7.33 -28.45
C ASN A 4 25.05 -6.90 -27.21
N PHE A 5 23.80 -7.34 -27.04
CA PHE A 5 23.14 -7.37 -25.75
C PHE A 5 23.80 -8.46 -24.91
N ASN A 6 24.83 -8.12 -24.19
CA ASN A 6 25.40 -9.02 -23.18
C ASN A 6 24.52 -8.94 -21.94
N ILE A 7 23.50 -9.80 -21.87
CA ILE A 7 22.77 -10.03 -20.62
C ILE A 7 23.71 -10.90 -19.77
N GLY A 8 24.58 -10.23 -19.04
CA GLY A 8 25.46 -10.87 -18.08
C GLY A 8 24.64 -11.43 -16.93
N TRP A 9 24.43 -12.72 -16.91
CA TRP A 9 23.92 -13.45 -15.75
C TRP A 9 25.04 -13.53 -14.71
N ASN A 10 25.17 -12.52 -13.88
CA ASN A 10 26.05 -12.59 -12.71
C ASN A 10 25.26 -13.14 -11.54
N SER A 11 25.69 -14.29 -11.03
CA SER A 11 25.12 -15.04 -9.92
C SER A 11 25.41 -14.44 -8.53
N SER A 12 25.95 -13.22 -8.44
CA SER A 12 26.13 -12.51 -7.17
C SER A 12 24.97 -11.54 -6.97
N MET A 13 24.11 -11.83 -5.99
CA MET A 13 23.03 -10.93 -5.62
C MET A 13 23.58 -9.67 -4.97
N PRO A 14 23.21 -8.46 -5.43
CA PRO A 14 23.40 -7.27 -4.62
C PRO A 14 22.45 -7.31 -3.43
N THR A 15 22.98 -6.98 -2.28
CA THR A 15 22.25 -6.92 -1.01
C THR A 15 21.56 -5.58 -0.77
N SER A 16 21.59 -4.67 -1.74
CA SER A 16 21.00 -3.33 -1.65
C SER A 16 20.23 -2.98 -2.92
N VAL A 17 19.10 -2.33 -2.75
CA VAL A 17 18.42 -1.66 -3.86
C VAL A 17 19.19 -0.38 -4.15
N GLU A 18 19.90 -0.36 -5.25
CA GLU A 18 20.51 0.87 -5.75
C GLU A 18 19.45 1.70 -6.47
N ARG A 19 19.35 2.96 -6.09
CA ARG A 19 18.58 3.94 -6.81
C ARG A 19 19.37 4.36 -8.03
N ASN A 20 18.84 4.14 -9.22
CA ASN A 20 19.46 4.65 -10.42
C ASN A 20 19.47 6.20 -10.42
N SER A 21 20.40 6.76 -11.16
CA SER A 21 20.55 8.21 -11.32
C SER A 21 19.32 8.91 -11.89
N ASP A 22 18.42 8.18 -12.52
CA ASP A 22 17.13 8.63 -13.07
C ASP A 22 15.97 8.54 -12.07
N GLY A 23 16.21 8.01 -10.87
CA GLY A 23 15.20 7.87 -9.82
C GLY A 23 14.30 6.63 -9.95
N SER A 24 14.49 5.79 -10.94
CA SER A 24 13.76 4.53 -11.07
C SER A 24 14.27 3.47 -10.09
N PHE A 25 13.35 2.67 -9.56
CA PHE A 25 13.68 1.54 -8.72
C PHE A 25 13.67 0.27 -9.58
N PHE A 26 14.82 -0.36 -9.76
CA PHE A 26 14.85 -1.71 -10.27
C PHE A 26 14.67 -2.70 -9.12
N PHE A 27 13.57 -3.41 -9.14
CA PHE A 27 13.50 -4.67 -8.45
C PHE A 27 14.38 -5.64 -9.23
N GLU A 28 15.47 -6.02 -8.62
CA GLU A 28 16.41 -6.94 -9.23
C GLU A 28 15.70 -8.24 -9.63
N GLN A 29 15.99 -8.72 -10.82
CA GLN A 29 15.42 -9.96 -11.33
C GLN A 29 15.83 -11.11 -10.40
N VAL A 30 14.88 -11.61 -9.62
CA VAL A 30 15.10 -12.71 -8.68
C VAL A 30 15.33 -13.97 -9.49
N THR A 31 16.53 -14.55 -9.37
CA THR A 31 16.83 -15.87 -9.94
C THR A 31 15.96 -16.95 -9.31
N SER A 32 15.69 -18.02 -10.05
CA SER A 32 14.70 -19.05 -9.70
C SER A 32 14.84 -19.66 -8.30
N ASP A 33 16.03 -19.65 -7.74
CA ASP A 33 16.32 -20.28 -6.44
C ASP A 33 16.07 -19.36 -5.22
N ALA A 34 16.00 -18.04 -5.44
CA ALA A 34 15.73 -17.06 -4.39
C ALA A 34 14.24 -16.75 -4.21
N ARG A 35 13.35 -17.42 -4.93
CA ARG A 35 11.92 -17.08 -5.01
C ARG A 35 11.12 -17.33 -3.74
N HIS A 36 11.65 -18.09 -2.79
CA HIS A 36 10.84 -18.60 -1.68
C HIS A 36 10.98 -17.82 -0.35
N ASN A 37 11.95 -16.92 -0.19
CA ASN A 37 12.24 -16.30 1.11
C ASN A 37 12.64 -14.82 1.08
N ARG A 38 12.27 -14.05 0.07
CA ARG A 38 12.63 -12.63 0.07
C ARG A 38 11.53 -11.77 0.71
N LEU A 39 11.62 -11.63 2.01
CA LEU A 39 10.88 -10.58 2.72
C LEU A 39 11.51 -9.23 2.36
N LEU A 40 10.67 -8.30 1.94
CA LEU A 40 11.11 -6.92 1.69
C LEU A 40 11.60 -6.29 2.99
N THR A 41 12.69 -5.53 2.91
CA THR A 41 13.12 -4.68 4.03
C THR A 41 12.11 -3.55 4.25
N GLU A 42 12.08 -2.95 5.44
CA GLU A 42 11.16 -1.84 5.74
C GLU A 42 11.37 -0.65 4.80
N THR A 43 12.62 -0.38 4.42
CA THR A 43 12.95 0.64 3.41
C THR A 43 12.38 0.30 2.03
N GLN A 44 12.50 -0.96 1.60
CA GLN A 44 11.93 -1.42 0.31
C GLN A 44 10.41 -1.33 0.30
N LYS A 45 9.74 -1.69 1.41
CA LYS A 45 8.29 -1.56 1.56
C LYS A 45 7.85 -0.10 1.45
N LEU A 46 8.50 0.79 2.19
CA LEU A 46 8.16 2.22 2.13
C LEU A 46 8.39 2.79 0.73
N ASN A 47 9.49 2.44 0.10
CA ASN A 47 9.78 2.86 -1.26
C ASN A 47 8.73 2.36 -2.25
N ALA A 48 8.34 1.07 -2.17
CA ALA A 48 7.29 0.51 -3.01
C ALA A 48 5.95 1.25 -2.85
N VAL A 49 5.61 1.68 -1.63
CA VAL A 49 4.39 2.48 -1.39
C VAL A 49 4.52 3.89 -1.98
N LEU A 50 5.65 4.57 -1.76
CA LEU A 50 5.80 5.98 -2.13
C LEU A 50 6.12 6.20 -3.61
N SER A 51 6.77 5.24 -4.28
CA SER A 51 7.12 5.34 -5.70
C SER A 51 6.01 4.87 -6.63
N ASN A 52 5.21 3.88 -6.21
CA ASN A 52 4.17 3.31 -7.05
C ASN A 52 2.82 3.98 -6.83
N PRO A 53 2.27 4.71 -7.83
CA PRO A 53 1.01 5.45 -7.66
C PRO A 53 -0.20 4.56 -7.38
N ALA A 54 -0.20 3.29 -7.86
CA ALA A 54 -1.28 2.36 -7.58
C ALA A 54 -1.29 1.94 -6.10
N VAL A 55 -0.12 1.61 -5.55
CA VAL A 55 0.04 1.25 -4.13
C VAL A 55 -0.28 2.44 -3.24
N LEU A 56 0.29 3.61 -3.55
CA LEU A 56 0.05 4.83 -2.77
C LEU A 56 -1.44 5.18 -2.73
N LYS A 57 -2.16 5.05 -3.85
CA LYS A 57 -3.61 5.32 -3.89
C LYS A 57 -4.40 4.36 -3.01
N VAL A 58 -4.07 3.06 -3.03
CA VAL A 58 -4.70 2.04 -2.18
C VAL A 58 -4.45 2.34 -0.70
N PHE A 59 -3.21 2.66 -0.34
CA PHE A 59 -2.85 3.00 1.04
C PHE A 59 -3.57 4.24 1.53
N THR A 60 -3.57 5.31 0.73
CA THR A 60 -4.24 6.57 1.12
C THR A 60 -5.75 6.40 1.25
N LEU A 61 -6.42 5.64 0.37
CA LEU A 61 -7.84 5.35 0.51
C LEU A 61 -8.18 4.68 1.85
N ASN A 62 -7.39 3.71 2.25
CA ASN A 62 -7.58 3.03 3.53
C ASN A 62 -7.26 3.94 4.72
N CYS A 63 -6.17 4.69 4.64
CA CYS A 63 -5.77 5.63 5.71
C CYS A 63 -6.80 6.75 5.90
N ASP A 64 -7.29 7.32 4.80
CA ASP A 64 -8.30 8.37 4.82
C ASP A 64 -9.61 7.86 5.45
N LEU A 65 -10.08 6.68 5.01
CA LEU A 65 -11.30 6.08 5.56
C LEU A 65 -11.15 5.69 7.03
N PHE A 66 -9.99 5.11 7.41
CA PHE A 66 -9.73 4.74 8.79
C PHE A 66 -9.68 5.97 9.72
N SER A 67 -9.03 7.04 9.28
CA SER A 67 -8.88 8.28 10.04
C SER A 67 -10.20 9.02 10.32
N LEU A 68 -11.27 8.69 9.58
CA LEU A 68 -12.62 9.20 9.85
C LEU A 68 -13.30 8.46 11.01
N GLY A 69 -12.76 7.35 11.50
CA GLY A 69 -13.29 6.64 12.65
C GLY A 69 -13.20 7.48 13.92
N LYS A 70 -14.24 7.44 14.74
CA LYS A 70 -14.29 8.11 16.03
C LYS A 70 -14.05 7.13 17.16
N ILE A 71 -13.08 7.42 18.02
CA ILE A 71 -12.91 6.70 19.27
C ILE A 71 -13.86 7.27 20.29
N THR A 72 -14.61 6.39 20.92
CA THR A 72 -15.48 6.65 22.07
C THR A 72 -15.01 5.85 23.27
N SER A 73 -15.38 6.27 24.45
CA SER A 73 -14.99 5.60 25.68
C SER A 73 -16.14 5.52 26.66
N ASN A 74 -16.15 4.44 27.42
CA ASN A 74 -17.02 4.23 28.56
C ASN A 74 -16.16 4.00 29.80
N GLY A 75 -16.60 4.51 30.96
CA GLY A 75 -15.93 4.27 32.23
C GLY A 75 -14.48 4.78 32.31
N GLU A 76 -13.54 3.88 32.60
CA GLU A 76 -12.13 4.20 32.87
C GLU A 76 -11.38 4.77 31.66
N ALA A 77 -11.72 4.34 30.44
CA ALA A 77 -11.14 4.86 29.22
C ALA A 77 -11.39 6.35 28.98
N ASN A 78 -12.38 6.95 29.69
CA ASN A 78 -12.65 8.38 29.61
C ASN A 78 -11.46 9.23 30.06
N GLU A 79 -10.71 8.79 31.04
CA GLU A 79 -9.53 9.54 31.53
C GLU A 79 -8.44 9.58 30.48
N PHE A 80 -8.16 8.46 29.82
CA PHE A 80 -7.23 8.40 28.69
C PHE A 80 -7.63 9.36 27.57
N LEU A 81 -8.88 9.29 27.09
CA LEU A 81 -9.35 10.17 26.02
C LEU A 81 -9.41 11.64 26.46
N ARG A 82 -9.68 11.93 27.72
CA ARG A 82 -9.65 13.29 28.25
C ARG A 82 -8.22 13.84 28.26
N SER A 83 -7.23 13.04 28.68
CA SER A 83 -5.83 13.43 28.69
C SER A 83 -5.28 13.68 27.29
N LYS A 84 -5.75 12.89 26.29
CA LYS A 84 -5.33 13.00 24.88
C LYS A 84 -6.29 13.80 24.01
N ARG A 85 -7.28 14.48 24.59
CA ARG A 85 -8.46 15.05 23.93
C ARG A 85 -8.18 15.92 22.71
N SER A 86 -7.14 16.72 22.74
CA SER A 86 -6.79 17.58 21.62
C SER A 86 -5.74 16.99 20.71
N LYS A 87 -4.77 16.25 21.26
CA LYS A 87 -3.62 15.72 20.52
C LYS A 87 -3.03 14.49 21.21
N PRO A 88 -2.72 13.43 20.47
CA PRO A 88 -1.96 12.28 20.99
C PRO A 88 -0.51 12.69 21.33
N ASN A 89 0.03 13.67 20.61
CA ASN A 89 1.33 14.29 20.82
C ASN A 89 1.30 15.75 20.35
N PHE A 90 2.37 16.48 20.61
CA PHE A 90 2.45 17.92 20.27
C PHE A 90 2.46 18.23 18.76
N LYS A 91 2.70 17.24 17.90
CA LYS A 91 2.83 17.39 16.44
C LYS A 91 1.56 17.02 15.67
N GLN A 92 0.73 16.12 16.22
CA GLN A 92 -0.34 15.48 15.47
C GLN A 92 -1.71 15.67 16.10
N THR A 93 -2.72 15.76 15.26
CA THR A 93 -4.13 15.58 15.65
C THR A 93 -4.46 14.09 15.72
N TRP A 94 -5.60 13.72 16.33
CA TRP A 94 -6.09 12.34 16.33
C TRP A 94 -6.28 11.77 14.91
N THR A 95 -6.82 12.58 14.00
CA THR A 95 -7.00 12.16 12.60
C THR A 95 -5.67 11.79 11.94
N GLN A 96 -4.64 12.62 12.13
CA GLN A 96 -3.29 12.34 11.60
C GLN A 96 -2.67 11.10 12.26
N PHE A 97 -2.88 10.94 13.57
CA PHE A 97 -2.37 9.79 14.32
C PHE A 97 -3.03 8.48 13.85
N MET A 98 -4.35 8.48 13.62
CA MET A 98 -5.08 7.32 13.09
C MET A 98 -4.70 7.01 11.65
N TRP A 99 -4.48 8.04 10.84
CA TRP A 99 -4.01 7.90 9.48
C TRP A 99 -2.65 7.20 9.43
N GLU A 100 -1.72 7.64 10.28
CA GLU A 100 -0.38 7.09 10.37
C GLU A 100 -0.37 5.64 10.91
N TYR A 101 -1.24 5.32 11.88
CA TYR A 101 -1.46 3.95 12.32
C TYR A 101 -1.78 3.03 11.14
N MET A 102 -2.82 3.38 10.38
CA MET A 102 -3.27 2.55 9.27
C MET A 102 -2.20 2.44 8.18
N PHE A 103 -1.44 3.51 7.94
CA PHE A 103 -0.33 3.50 6.99
C PHE A 103 0.73 2.46 7.40
N TRP A 104 1.21 2.50 8.63
CA TRP A 104 2.25 1.57 9.10
C TRP A 104 1.74 0.13 9.24
N VAL A 105 0.52 -0.07 9.68
CA VAL A 105 -0.06 -1.43 9.71
C VAL A 105 -0.08 -2.02 8.31
N GLN A 106 -0.50 -1.29 7.31
CA GLN A 106 -0.53 -1.76 5.92
C GLN A 106 0.87 -2.10 5.36
N THR A 107 1.93 -1.45 5.83
CA THR A 107 3.31 -1.84 5.46
C THR A 107 3.77 -3.15 6.12
N GLY A 108 3.04 -3.62 7.13
CA GLY A 108 3.29 -4.88 7.84
C GLY A 108 3.29 -4.74 9.35
N THR A 109 3.89 -3.70 9.92
CA THR A 109 3.97 -3.49 11.35
C THR A 109 3.96 -2.01 11.71
N ALA A 110 3.08 -1.61 12.64
CA ALA A 110 3.13 -0.31 13.30
C ALA A 110 3.65 -0.47 14.72
N TYR A 111 4.49 0.43 15.17
CA TYR A 111 5.03 0.44 16.53
C TYR A 111 4.60 1.72 17.24
N LEU A 112 3.75 1.56 18.25
CA LEU A 112 3.36 2.66 19.13
C LEU A 112 4.36 2.79 20.26
N TRP A 113 4.97 3.95 20.40
CA TRP A 113 5.75 4.31 21.58
C TRP A 113 4.90 5.09 22.55
N SER A 114 4.86 4.61 23.80
CA SER A 114 4.15 5.23 24.91
C SER A 114 5.01 5.15 26.17
N PRO A 115 5.73 6.23 26.53
CA PRO A 115 6.58 6.22 27.71
C PRO A 115 5.75 6.15 28.99
N ASN A 116 6.17 5.34 29.95
CA ASN A 116 5.64 5.29 31.32
C ASN A 116 4.10 5.23 31.45
N ASN A 117 3.45 4.42 30.61
CA ASN A 117 1.98 4.31 30.55
C ASN A 117 1.21 5.60 30.17
N ALA A 118 1.88 6.67 29.81
CA ALA A 118 1.42 7.88 29.11
C ALA A 118 -0.04 8.34 29.40
N LEU A 119 -0.51 8.24 30.66
CA LEU A 119 -1.87 8.62 31.07
C LEU A 119 -1.98 10.09 31.45
N SER A 120 -0.87 10.75 31.76
CA SER A 120 -0.83 12.16 32.08
C SER A 120 -1.12 13.04 30.85
N GLU A 121 -1.68 14.24 31.06
CA GLU A 121 -1.91 15.20 29.97
C GLU A 121 -0.64 15.61 29.24
N ASN A 122 0.51 15.56 29.90
CA ASN A 122 1.81 15.91 29.36
C ASN A 122 2.49 14.74 28.64
N ASP A 123 2.00 13.52 28.81
CA ASP A 123 2.57 12.36 28.15
C ASP A 123 2.16 12.31 26.68
N THR A 124 3.06 11.82 25.85
CA THR A 124 2.85 11.71 24.41
C THR A 124 2.87 10.27 23.99
N ILE A 125 2.00 9.90 23.06
CA ILE A 125 2.04 8.65 22.31
C ILE A 125 2.38 8.96 20.86
N GLN A 126 3.24 8.15 20.26
CA GLN A 126 3.76 8.41 18.92
C GLN A 126 4.01 7.12 18.16
N TRP A 127 3.72 7.11 16.87
CA TRP A 127 4.15 6.04 15.98
C TRP A 127 5.64 6.17 15.68
N LEU A 128 6.34 5.05 15.78
CA LEU A 128 7.75 4.97 15.40
C LEU A 128 7.85 4.56 13.92
N ASN A 129 8.78 5.21 13.22
CA ASN A 129 9.11 4.78 11.87
C ASN A 129 9.89 3.45 11.93
N PRO A 130 9.35 2.34 11.36
CA PRO A 130 10.00 1.03 11.40
C PRO A 130 11.42 1.01 10.80
N ILE A 131 11.71 1.89 9.85
CA ILE A 131 13.03 2.01 9.21
C ILE A 131 14.09 2.50 10.20
N CYS A 132 13.67 3.31 11.18
CA CYS A 132 14.58 3.90 12.17
C CYS A 132 14.84 2.96 13.35
N ILE A 133 14.20 1.79 13.40
CA ILE A 133 14.33 0.81 14.48
C ILE A 133 15.46 -0.17 14.15
N GLU A 134 16.46 -0.22 15.02
CA GLU A 134 17.49 -1.25 15.00
C GLU A 134 17.22 -2.24 16.15
N TRP A 135 17.00 -3.49 15.78
CA TRP A 135 16.81 -4.58 16.72
C TRP A 135 18.14 -5.20 17.10
N ASP A 136 18.35 -5.39 18.38
CA ASP A 136 19.50 -6.15 18.85
C ASP A 136 19.36 -7.64 18.47
N THR A 137 20.46 -8.26 18.02
CA THR A 137 20.47 -9.66 17.58
C THR A 137 20.06 -10.61 18.70
N ASP A 138 20.54 -10.37 19.92
CA ASP A 138 20.19 -11.18 21.07
C ASP A 138 18.71 -11.06 21.44
N LEU A 139 18.13 -9.89 21.24
CA LEU A 139 16.69 -9.66 21.45
C LEU A 139 15.86 -10.33 20.36
N ILE A 140 16.30 -10.25 19.10
CA ILE A 140 15.66 -10.96 17.99
C ILE A 140 15.60 -12.45 18.23
N ASP A 141 16.70 -13.07 18.67
CA ASP A 141 16.77 -14.50 18.91
C ASP A 141 15.84 -14.94 20.05
N LYS A 142 15.70 -14.12 21.08
CA LYS A 142 14.71 -14.35 22.15
C LYS A 142 13.28 -14.21 21.65
N LEU A 143 13.00 -13.24 20.78
CA LEU A 143 11.68 -13.00 20.21
C LEU A 143 11.27 -14.00 19.13
N LYS A 144 12.21 -14.71 18.52
CA LYS A 144 11.93 -15.84 17.62
C LYS A 144 11.57 -17.12 18.36
N GLY A 145 11.94 -17.22 19.65
CA GLY A 145 11.63 -18.36 20.48
C GLY A 145 10.19 -18.36 20.99
N LEU A 146 9.70 -19.54 21.37
CA LEU A 146 8.41 -19.64 22.04
C LEU A 146 8.55 -19.15 23.48
N VAL A 147 7.62 -18.30 23.90
CA VAL A 147 7.58 -17.79 25.27
C VAL A 147 6.67 -18.69 26.10
N PHE A 148 7.27 -19.56 26.94
CA PHE A 148 6.52 -20.54 27.71
C PHE A 148 6.11 -20.06 29.11
N SER A 149 6.63 -18.93 29.58
CA SER A 149 6.33 -18.42 30.90
C SER A 149 6.27 -16.89 30.95
N GLU A 150 5.47 -16.39 31.89
CA GLU A 150 5.37 -14.96 32.19
C GLU A 150 6.71 -14.33 32.62
N ALA A 151 7.54 -15.12 33.38
CA ALA A 151 8.86 -14.67 33.78
C ALA A 151 9.77 -14.41 32.57
N THR A 152 9.77 -15.33 31.58
CA THR A 152 10.53 -15.17 30.34
C THR A 152 10.04 -13.96 29.54
N TYR A 153 8.73 -13.77 29.45
CA TYR A 153 8.15 -12.61 28.80
C TYR A 153 8.56 -11.29 29.44
N LYS A 154 8.49 -11.21 30.77
CA LYS A 154 8.94 -10.04 31.54
C LYS A 154 10.43 -9.74 31.35
N ASP A 155 11.26 -10.76 31.17
CA ASP A 155 12.68 -10.56 30.89
C ASP A 155 12.93 -10.05 29.48
N ILE A 156 12.16 -10.51 28.51
CA ILE A 156 12.18 -9.96 27.13
C ILE A 156 11.79 -8.49 27.12
N LEU A 157 10.75 -8.11 27.86
CA LEU A 157 10.27 -6.72 27.96
C LEU A 157 11.29 -5.74 28.57
N LYS A 158 12.29 -6.23 29.31
CA LYS A 158 13.39 -5.40 29.81
C LYS A 158 14.42 -5.05 28.74
N GLY A 159 14.37 -5.72 27.58
CA GLY A 159 15.20 -5.40 26.43
C GLY A 159 14.96 -3.98 25.92
N THR A 160 15.92 -3.49 25.16
CA THR A 160 15.83 -2.16 24.53
C THR A 160 16.05 -2.27 23.03
N ILE A 161 15.38 -1.42 22.28
CA ILE A 161 15.67 -1.18 20.87
C ILE A 161 16.44 0.12 20.71
N LYS A 162 17.19 0.22 19.62
CA LYS A 162 17.84 1.48 19.21
C LYS A 162 16.95 2.16 18.18
N TYR A 163 16.59 3.41 18.46
CA TYR A 163 15.83 4.24 17.52
C TYR A 163 16.73 5.35 16.97
N ASN A 164 16.97 5.32 15.68
CA ASN A 164 17.82 6.29 14.99
C ASN A 164 17.01 7.56 14.70
N LEU A 165 17.42 8.67 15.34
CA LEU A 165 16.78 9.98 15.17
C LEU A 165 17.28 10.75 13.94
N GLY A 166 18.21 10.18 13.16
CA GLY A 166 18.98 10.90 12.16
C GLY A 166 20.17 11.66 12.80
N ASN A 167 20.96 12.31 11.99
CA ASN A 167 22.15 13.07 12.44
C ASN A 167 23.13 12.29 13.35
N GLY A 168 23.15 10.97 13.25
CA GLY A 168 23.98 10.11 14.09
C GLY A 168 23.54 9.98 15.55
N THR A 169 22.37 10.52 15.91
CA THR A 169 21.82 10.40 17.26
C THR A 169 20.92 9.19 17.37
N THR A 170 21.15 8.37 18.37
CA THR A 170 20.35 7.17 18.67
C THR A 170 19.72 7.27 20.04
N LYS A 171 18.43 6.93 20.15
CA LYS A 171 17.72 6.82 21.43
C LYS A 171 17.50 5.35 21.74
N LEU A 172 17.82 4.92 22.96
CA LEU A 172 17.45 3.60 23.48
C LEU A 172 16.01 3.69 24.03
N ILE A 173 15.15 2.82 23.55
CA ILE A 173 13.75 2.74 23.96
C ILE A 173 13.51 1.36 24.57
N PRO A 174 13.01 1.29 25.83
CA PRO A 174 12.64 0.03 26.45
C PRO A 174 11.51 -0.67 25.67
N LEU A 175 11.59 -1.98 25.54
CA LEU A 175 10.60 -2.74 24.78
C LEU A 175 9.20 -2.69 25.41
N ASN A 176 9.12 -2.57 26.74
CA ASN A 176 7.86 -2.40 27.45
C ASN A 176 7.14 -1.07 27.17
N GLU A 177 7.83 -0.08 26.57
CA GLU A 177 7.21 1.18 26.10
C GLU A 177 6.68 1.07 24.67
N ILE A 178 6.89 -0.05 23.98
CA ILE A 178 6.52 -0.25 22.60
C ILE A 178 5.38 -1.25 22.49
N THR A 179 4.34 -0.88 21.79
CA THR A 179 3.22 -1.78 21.45
C THR A 179 3.23 -2.01 19.93
N PRO A 180 3.50 -3.25 19.47
CA PRO A 180 3.48 -3.58 18.05
C PRO A 180 2.06 -3.90 17.59
N PHE A 181 1.72 -3.50 16.37
CA PHE A 181 0.49 -3.85 15.66
C PHE A 181 0.84 -4.48 14.33
N PHE A 182 0.25 -5.61 14.01
CA PHE A 182 0.61 -6.38 12.83
C PHE A 182 -0.50 -6.36 11.77
N ASP A 183 -0.12 -6.31 10.49
CA ASP A 183 -1.08 -6.45 9.38
C ASP A 183 -1.58 -7.89 9.29
N LEU A 184 -0.65 -8.83 9.16
CA LEU A 184 -0.87 -10.26 9.25
C LEU A 184 -0.27 -10.77 10.56
N SER A 185 -0.61 -12.01 10.95
CA SER A 185 -0.09 -12.57 12.19
C SER A 185 1.44 -12.58 12.18
N ASN A 186 2.03 -12.16 13.28
CA ASN A 186 3.47 -12.17 13.51
C ASN A 186 4.06 -13.59 13.64
N ALA A 187 3.24 -14.59 13.91
CA ALA A 187 3.69 -15.98 14.10
C ALA A 187 3.76 -16.79 12.79
N ILE A 188 3.30 -16.23 11.65
CA ILE A 188 3.25 -16.96 10.37
C ILE A 188 4.65 -17.41 9.93
N ASP A 189 5.64 -16.56 10.07
CA ASP A 189 7.03 -16.81 9.69
C ASP A 189 7.98 -16.96 10.89
N GLY A 190 7.42 -17.07 12.11
CA GLY A 190 8.18 -17.20 13.35
C GLY A 190 8.85 -15.92 13.85
N ASN A 191 8.51 -14.78 13.28
CA ASN A 191 9.10 -13.49 13.64
C ASN A 191 8.18 -12.69 14.58
N PHE A 192 8.20 -12.97 15.87
CA PHE A 192 7.32 -12.34 16.87
C PHE A 192 7.55 -10.83 17.07
N TYR A 193 8.60 -10.26 16.51
CA TYR A 193 8.91 -8.83 16.59
C TYR A 193 8.49 -8.05 15.33
N LYS A 194 8.12 -8.74 14.25
CA LYS A 194 7.79 -8.15 12.96
C LYS A 194 6.64 -8.91 12.32
N GLY A 195 5.63 -8.21 11.85
CA GLY A 195 4.51 -8.78 11.12
C GLY A 195 4.87 -9.13 9.68
N ALA A 196 4.23 -10.17 9.15
CA ALA A 196 4.25 -10.44 7.72
C ALA A 196 3.49 -9.34 6.97
N SER A 197 3.98 -8.95 5.79
CA SER A 197 3.41 -7.88 4.99
C SER A 197 2.75 -8.41 3.71
N ARG A 198 1.60 -7.85 3.36
CA ARG A 198 0.96 -8.11 2.05
C ARG A 198 1.81 -7.61 0.89
N LEU A 199 2.66 -6.60 1.12
CA LEU A 199 3.59 -6.10 0.11
C LEU A 199 4.58 -7.16 -0.37
N ASP A 200 4.98 -8.09 0.52
CA ASP A 200 5.86 -9.19 0.15
C ASP A 200 5.22 -10.10 -0.91
N ALA A 201 3.92 -10.38 -0.79
CA ALA A 201 3.16 -11.14 -1.77
C ALA A 201 2.87 -10.34 -3.06
N LEU A 202 2.71 -9.03 -2.94
CA LEU A 202 2.38 -8.13 -4.06
C LEU A 202 3.60 -7.70 -4.88
N TYR A 203 4.79 -8.05 -4.47
CA TYR A 203 6.04 -7.63 -5.10
C TYR A 203 6.03 -7.68 -6.64
N LYS A 204 5.58 -8.81 -7.22
CA LYS A 204 5.53 -8.97 -8.69
C LYS A 204 4.49 -8.06 -9.35
N VAL A 205 3.34 -7.89 -8.72
CA VAL A 205 2.25 -7.05 -9.23
C VAL A 205 2.68 -5.58 -9.23
N ILE A 206 3.34 -5.15 -8.16
CA ILE A 206 3.90 -3.80 -8.04
C ILE A 206 4.95 -3.56 -9.14
N SER A 207 5.89 -4.50 -9.31
CA SER A 207 6.90 -4.41 -10.36
C SER A 207 6.28 -4.39 -11.78
N ASN A 208 5.24 -5.19 -12.03
CA ASN A 208 4.55 -5.19 -13.32
C ASN A 208 3.86 -3.84 -13.60
N SER A 209 3.21 -3.25 -12.59
CA SER A 209 2.56 -1.94 -12.73
C SER A 209 3.57 -0.82 -13.04
N GLU A 210 4.75 -0.86 -12.42
CA GLU A 210 5.85 0.08 -12.71
C GLU A 210 6.36 -0.11 -14.15
N GLN A 211 6.65 -1.34 -14.54
CA GLN A 211 7.09 -1.64 -15.90
C GLN A 211 6.08 -1.25 -16.98
N ALA A 212 4.78 -1.36 -16.69
CA ALA A 212 3.73 -0.91 -17.60
C ALA A 212 3.75 0.62 -17.79
N LEU A 213 3.96 1.38 -16.71
CA LEU A 213 4.10 2.83 -16.75
C LEU A 213 5.36 3.26 -17.49
N ASP A 214 6.49 2.60 -17.23
CA ASP A 214 7.77 2.86 -17.90
C ASP A 214 7.67 2.54 -19.39
N ALA A 215 7.12 1.39 -19.75
CA ALA A 215 6.87 1.02 -21.13
C ALA A 215 5.99 2.03 -21.85
N LYS A 216 4.94 2.56 -21.17
CA LYS A 216 4.08 3.61 -21.72
C LYS A 216 4.87 4.89 -21.95
N SER A 217 5.70 5.30 -20.99
CA SER A 217 6.55 6.49 -21.10
C SER A 217 7.52 6.39 -22.28
N ILE A 218 8.23 5.26 -22.36
CA ILE A 218 9.18 4.98 -23.45
C ILE A 218 8.45 4.98 -24.81
N ASN A 219 7.32 4.29 -24.91
CA ASN A 219 6.56 4.22 -26.15
C ASN A 219 6.03 5.61 -26.58
N LEU A 220 5.59 6.45 -25.63
CA LEU A 220 5.20 7.83 -25.92
C LEU A 220 6.36 8.68 -26.41
N GLU A 221 7.57 8.45 -25.92
CA GLU A 221 8.77 9.10 -26.42
C GLU A 221 9.10 8.61 -27.86
N PHE A 222 8.97 7.33 -28.11
CA PHE A 222 9.23 6.76 -29.42
C PHE A 222 8.18 7.08 -30.47
N THR A 223 6.94 7.42 -30.12
CA THR A 223 5.93 7.88 -31.10
C THR A 223 6.31 9.17 -31.80
N LYS A 224 7.21 9.97 -31.21
CA LYS A 224 7.73 11.20 -31.82
C LYS A 224 8.96 10.93 -32.67
N LYS A 225 9.50 9.71 -32.68
CA LYS A 225 10.70 9.35 -33.41
C LYS A 225 10.34 8.60 -34.70
N PHE A 226 10.97 9.00 -35.78
CA PHE A 226 10.81 8.38 -37.08
C PHE A 226 12.15 7.83 -37.54
N MET A 227 12.14 6.70 -38.19
CA MET A 227 13.27 6.18 -38.91
C MET A 227 13.10 6.56 -40.38
N VAL A 228 14.08 7.26 -40.88
CA VAL A 228 14.13 7.66 -42.28
C VAL A 228 15.17 6.82 -42.97
N SER A 229 14.79 6.00 -43.93
CA SER A 229 15.69 5.22 -44.76
C SER A 229 15.54 5.63 -46.22
N GLY A 230 16.62 5.52 -47.01
CA GLY A 230 16.52 5.69 -48.47
C GLY A 230 15.59 4.65 -49.08
N LYS A 231 14.76 5.04 -50.03
CA LYS A 231 13.90 4.11 -50.74
C LYS A 231 14.73 3.43 -51.82
N ASN A 232 14.77 2.09 -51.78
CA ASN A 232 15.37 1.33 -52.89
C ASN A 232 14.56 1.54 -54.16
N SER A 233 15.17 2.05 -55.20
CA SER A 233 14.67 1.86 -56.55
C SER A 233 15.21 0.52 -57.05
N ASP A 234 14.35 -0.34 -57.55
CA ASP A 234 14.60 -1.76 -57.87
C ASP A 234 15.79 -2.04 -58.80
N ASP A 235 16.48 -1.02 -59.32
CA ASP A 235 17.51 -1.19 -60.34
C ASP A 235 18.97 -0.91 -59.94
N ASN A 236 19.26 -0.49 -58.69
CA ASN A 236 20.66 -0.23 -58.32
C ASN A 236 20.94 -0.49 -56.82
N ILE A 237 21.58 -1.62 -56.55
CA ILE A 237 22.05 -2.07 -55.24
C ILE A 237 23.13 -1.12 -54.62
N MET A 238 23.74 -0.24 -55.40
CA MET A 238 24.80 0.65 -54.96
C MET A 238 24.37 1.95 -54.24
N ASN A 239 23.07 2.29 -54.22
CA ASN A 239 22.58 3.53 -53.61
C ASN A 239 21.87 3.31 -52.27
N LEU A 240 22.31 2.33 -51.48
CA LEU A 240 21.71 1.95 -50.21
C LEU A 240 22.13 2.85 -49.04
N VAL A 241 23.14 3.66 -49.19
CA VAL A 241 23.67 4.49 -48.09
C VAL A 241 23.34 5.95 -48.35
N MET A 242 22.51 6.50 -47.53
CA MET A 242 22.22 7.95 -47.55
C MET A 242 23.50 8.72 -47.21
N PRO A 243 23.89 9.73 -48.02
CA PRO A 243 25.07 10.56 -47.73
C PRO A 243 24.93 11.27 -46.36
N ASP A 244 26.01 11.37 -45.60
CA ASP A 244 26.01 11.96 -44.26
C ASP A 244 25.47 13.41 -44.22
N GLY A 245 25.70 14.19 -45.31
CA GLY A 245 25.18 15.54 -45.46
C GLY A 245 23.65 15.60 -45.64
N GLU A 246 23.07 14.59 -46.27
CA GLU A 246 21.62 14.46 -46.45
C GLU A 246 20.94 13.97 -45.16
N LYS A 247 21.59 13.06 -44.47
CA LYS A 247 21.17 12.57 -43.14
C LYS A 247 21.05 13.72 -42.15
N SER A 248 22.09 14.55 -42.01
CA SER A 248 22.08 15.70 -41.12
C SER A 248 21.06 16.79 -41.52
N SER A 249 20.82 16.97 -42.81
CA SER A 249 19.81 17.86 -43.31
C SER A 249 18.38 17.41 -42.99
N ILE A 250 18.10 16.09 -43.14
CA ILE A 250 16.81 15.49 -42.79
C ILE A 250 16.57 15.57 -41.29
N GLU A 251 17.60 15.21 -40.48
CA GLU A 251 17.51 15.31 -39.02
C GLU A 251 17.21 16.74 -38.54
N SER A 252 17.88 17.74 -39.09
CA SER A 252 17.66 19.15 -38.76
C SER A 252 16.26 19.63 -39.18
N SER A 253 15.79 19.21 -40.36
CA SER A 253 14.46 19.50 -40.86
C SER A 253 13.38 18.88 -39.97
N MET A 254 13.53 17.61 -39.58
CA MET A 254 12.56 16.93 -38.72
C MET A 254 12.51 17.48 -37.29
N ARG A 255 13.59 18.06 -36.78
CA ARG A 255 13.62 18.78 -35.49
C ARG A 255 12.99 20.18 -35.58
N SER A 256 12.75 20.70 -36.76
CA SER A 256 12.13 22.02 -36.94
C SER A 256 10.62 21.95 -36.70
N ASN A 257 10.01 23.02 -36.21
CA ASN A 257 8.55 23.12 -35.97
C ASN A 257 7.71 23.29 -37.26
N LYS A 258 8.25 22.95 -38.43
CA LYS A 258 7.51 23.05 -39.70
C LYS A 258 6.61 21.84 -39.85
N SER A 259 5.39 22.06 -40.29
CA SER A 259 4.40 21.00 -40.52
C SER A 259 4.62 20.23 -41.83
N VAL A 260 5.43 20.76 -42.77
CA VAL A 260 5.73 20.14 -44.07
C VAL A 260 7.24 20.16 -44.29
N HIS A 261 7.80 19.01 -44.58
CA HIS A 261 9.21 18.81 -44.89
C HIS A 261 9.33 18.23 -46.29
N ALA A 262 10.05 18.92 -47.18
CA ALA A 262 10.38 18.43 -48.50
C ALA A 262 11.82 17.86 -48.50
N VAL A 263 11.99 16.67 -49.01
CA VAL A 263 13.29 16.00 -49.18
C VAL A 263 13.55 15.73 -50.66
N LYS A 264 14.81 15.85 -51.06
CA LYS A 264 15.17 15.69 -52.48
C LYS A 264 15.23 14.22 -52.89
N THR A 265 15.63 13.35 -51.99
CA THR A 265 15.77 11.92 -52.27
C THR A 265 14.51 11.17 -51.80
N PRO A 266 14.05 10.18 -52.57
CA PRO A 266 12.95 9.33 -52.13
C PRO A 266 13.32 8.62 -50.83
N VAL A 267 12.55 8.87 -49.79
CA VAL A 267 12.77 8.31 -48.47
C VAL A 267 11.57 7.46 -48.03
N ASN A 268 11.84 6.42 -47.32
CA ASN A 268 10.83 5.67 -46.61
C ASN A 268 10.83 6.12 -45.15
N ILE A 269 9.68 6.54 -44.64
CA ILE A 269 9.51 7.00 -43.25
C ILE A 269 8.72 5.92 -42.53
N SER A 270 9.35 5.26 -41.59
CA SER A 270 8.68 4.32 -40.71
C SER A 270 8.64 4.88 -39.29
N ARG A 271 7.53 4.68 -38.61
CA ARG A 271 7.43 4.98 -37.18
C ARG A 271 8.03 3.85 -36.38
N PHE A 272 8.73 4.17 -35.30
CA PHE A 272 9.25 3.15 -34.38
C PHE A 272 8.13 2.40 -33.65
N VAL A 273 6.99 3.06 -33.43
CA VAL A 273 5.82 2.46 -32.81
C VAL A 273 4.59 2.83 -33.65
N GLU A 274 4.00 1.83 -34.30
CA GLU A 274 2.83 2.07 -35.16
C GLU A 274 1.52 2.16 -34.37
N ASN A 275 1.38 1.39 -33.28
CA ASN A 275 0.15 1.37 -32.50
C ASN A 275 0.40 1.05 -31.01
N ILE A 276 0.44 2.10 -30.19
CA ILE A 276 0.57 1.96 -28.71
C ILE A 276 -0.67 1.29 -28.12
N ALA A 277 -1.85 1.51 -28.70
CA ALA A 277 -3.10 0.94 -28.19
C ALA A 277 -3.11 -0.60 -28.22
N SER A 278 -2.33 -1.22 -29.13
CA SER A 278 -2.23 -2.68 -29.21
C SER A 278 -1.54 -3.29 -27.99
N LEU A 279 -0.72 -2.54 -27.26
CA LEU A 279 0.01 -3.02 -26.09
C LEU A 279 -0.87 -3.10 -24.84
N LYS A 280 -2.06 -2.51 -24.84
CA LYS A 280 -3.03 -2.52 -23.72
C LYS A 280 -2.41 -2.22 -22.35
N LEU A 281 -1.39 -1.35 -22.32
CA LEU A 281 -0.63 -1.03 -21.09
C LEU A 281 -1.52 -0.44 -20.00
N ASP A 282 -2.54 0.34 -20.40
CA ASP A 282 -3.49 0.90 -19.44
C ASP A 282 -4.35 -0.20 -18.81
N ASP A 283 -4.82 -1.18 -19.59
CA ASP A 283 -5.60 -2.30 -19.05
C ASP A 283 -4.75 -3.16 -18.10
N SER A 284 -3.47 -3.39 -18.43
CA SER A 284 -2.54 -4.09 -17.54
C SER A 284 -2.36 -3.34 -16.22
N TYR A 285 -2.08 -2.04 -16.28
CA TYR A 285 -1.93 -1.20 -15.10
C TYR A 285 -3.20 -1.20 -14.22
N TYR A 286 -4.39 -1.08 -14.81
CA TYR A 286 -5.64 -1.12 -14.06
C TYR A 286 -5.90 -2.48 -13.42
N ASN A 287 -5.57 -3.58 -14.10
CA ASN A 287 -5.69 -4.92 -13.52
C ASN A 287 -4.77 -5.09 -12.30
N ASP A 288 -3.53 -4.63 -12.40
CA ASP A 288 -2.58 -4.63 -11.28
C ASP A 288 -3.08 -3.76 -10.13
N PHE A 289 -3.62 -2.56 -10.42
CA PHE A 289 -4.22 -1.69 -9.42
C PHE A 289 -5.40 -2.35 -8.69
N PHE A 290 -6.31 -3.03 -9.42
CA PHE A 290 -7.41 -3.76 -8.82
C PHE A 290 -6.93 -4.95 -7.99
N MET A 291 -5.89 -5.63 -8.42
CA MET A 291 -5.27 -6.73 -7.66
C MET A 291 -4.65 -6.23 -6.36
N ILE A 292 -3.91 -5.13 -6.39
CA ILE A 292 -3.36 -4.47 -5.20
C ILE A 292 -4.48 -4.06 -4.25
N GLY A 293 -5.50 -3.38 -4.74
CA GLY A 293 -6.62 -2.92 -3.93
C GLY A 293 -7.42 -4.06 -3.30
N SER A 294 -7.67 -5.14 -4.04
CA SER A 294 -8.38 -6.32 -3.53
C SER A 294 -7.60 -7.02 -2.42
N MET A 295 -6.27 -7.05 -2.49
CA MET A 295 -5.42 -7.61 -1.46
C MET A 295 -5.52 -6.85 -0.13
N TYR A 296 -5.78 -5.53 -0.19
CA TYR A 296 -6.06 -4.68 0.97
C TYR A 296 -7.54 -4.59 1.31
N GLY A 297 -8.37 -5.42 0.68
CA GLY A 297 -9.79 -5.55 0.96
C GLY A 297 -10.65 -4.41 0.42
N ILE A 298 -10.15 -3.58 -0.48
CA ILE A 298 -10.93 -2.51 -1.10
C ILE A 298 -11.81 -3.11 -2.19
N PRO A 299 -13.15 -2.92 -2.14
CA PRO A 299 -14.05 -3.41 -3.17
C PRO A 299 -13.75 -2.78 -4.54
N LYS A 300 -13.94 -3.57 -5.59
CA LYS A 300 -13.68 -3.11 -6.97
C LYS A 300 -14.47 -1.86 -7.32
N ASP A 301 -15.74 -1.78 -6.89
CA ASP A 301 -16.62 -0.63 -7.16
C ASP A 301 -16.06 0.69 -6.61
N VAL A 302 -15.38 0.64 -5.44
CA VAL A 302 -14.70 1.80 -4.84
C VAL A 302 -13.49 2.19 -5.66
N LEU A 303 -12.71 1.22 -6.12
CA LEU A 303 -11.52 1.46 -6.94
C LEU A 303 -11.88 2.00 -8.34
N GLU A 304 -12.91 1.43 -8.98
CA GLU A 304 -13.40 1.90 -10.29
C GLU A 304 -13.93 3.32 -10.22
N SER A 305 -14.68 3.65 -9.16
CA SER A 305 -15.19 5.01 -8.98
C SER A 305 -14.08 6.04 -8.81
N ALA A 306 -13.00 5.67 -8.15
CA ALA A 306 -11.84 6.53 -7.95
C ALA A 306 -11.08 6.85 -9.26
N ILE A 307 -11.23 6.01 -10.30
CA ILE A 307 -10.51 6.13 -11.56
C ILE A 307 -11.42 6.55 -12.73
N ARG A 308 -12.57 5.89 -12.88
CA ARG A 308 -13.43 5.99 -14.08
C ARG A 308 -14.74 6.74 -13.85
N GLY A 309 -15.14 6.99 -12.61
CA GLY A 309 -16.38 7.69 -12.28
C GLY A 309 -17.68 6.96 -12.67
N ASN A 310 -17.61 5.67 -13.06
CA ASN A 310 -18.70 4.94 -13.70
C ASN A 310 -19.61 4.15 -12.75
N SER A 311 -19.37 4.21 -11.43
CA SER A 311 -20.19 3.46 -10.46
C SER A 311 -21.38 4.30 -10.00
N THR A 312 -22.55 3.66 -9.84
CA THR A 312 -23.71 4.34 -9.25
C THR A 312 -23.48 4.61 -7.77
N TYR A 313 -23.98 5.74 -7.28
CA TYR A 313 -23.78 6.21 -5.91
C TYR A 313 -24.19 5.14 -4.86
N ASP A 314 -25.33 4.50 -5.04
CA ASP A 314 -25.84 3.44 -4.17
C ASP A 314 -24.89 2.22 -4.03
N ASN A 315 -24.26 1.81 -5.13
CA ASN A 315 -23.34 0.69 -5.11
C ASN A 315 -22.03 1.05 -4.39
N GLN A 316 -21.58 2.30 -4.57
CA GLN A 316 -20.40 2.81 -3.88
C GLN A 316 -20.60 2.87 -2.36
N GLU A 317 -21.75 3.40 -1.89
CA GLU A 317 -22.04 3.46 -0.46
C GLU A 317 -22.10 2.08 0.19
N LYS A 318 -22.77 1.13 -0.46
CA LYS A 318 -22.81 -0.27 0.01
C LYS A 318 -21.42 -0.92 0.01
N ALA A 319 -20.62 -0.67 -1.01
CA ALA A 319 -19.25 -1.19 -1.09
C ALA A 319 -18.35 -0.60 0.01
N ILE A 320 -18.42 0.70 0.25
CA ILE A 320 -17.69 1.37 1.33
C ILE A 320 -18.15 0.85 2.69
N GLY A 321 -19.46 0.67 2.91
CA GLY A 321 -20.01 0.11 4.15
C GLY A 321 -19.45 -1.29 4.45
N ARG A 322 -19.42 -2.18 3.45
CA ARG A 322 -18.80 -3.51 3.57
C ARG A 322 -17.30 -3.41 3.87
N HIS A 323 -16.61 -2.50 3.22
CA HIS A 323 -15.18 -2.30 3.46
C HIS A 323 -14.90 -1.85 4.90
N VAL A 324 -15.74 -0.96 5.43
CA VAL A 324 -15.65 -0.56 6.85
C VAL A 324 -15.89 -1.76 7.76
N ASP A 325 -16.91 -2.56 7.50
CA ASP A 325 -17.23 -3.69 8.37
C ASP A 325 -16.15 -4.78 8.38
N TYR A 326 -15.58 -5.11 7.21
CA TYR A 326 -14.65 -6.23 7.10
C TYR A 326 -13.17 -5.83 7.26
N VAL A 327 -12.81 -4.57 7.06
CA VAL A 327 -11.40 -4.13 7.10
C VAL A 327 -11.17 -3.09 8.20
N MET A 328 -11.99 -2.02 8.24
CA MET A 328 -11.73 -0.91 9.17
C MET A 328 -12.08 -1.26 10.61
N LYS A 329 -13.26 -1.85 10.85
CA LYS A 329 -13.68 -2.26 12.20
C LYS A 329 -12.73 -3.27 12.85
N PRO A 330 -12.28 -4.35 12.19
CA PRO A 330 -11.28 -5.26 12.76
C PRO A 330 -9.96 -4.57 13.11
N LYS A 331 -9.47 -3.66 12.26
CA LYS A 331 -8.24 -2.89 12.54
C LYS A 331 -8.47 -1.86 13.65
N GLY A 332 -9.64 -1.26 13.72
CA GLY A 332 -10.04 -0.39 14.83
C GLY A 332 -10.11 -1.13 16.15
N LYS A 333 -10.72 -2.33 16.14
CA LYS A 333 -10.77 -3.19 17.32
C LYS A 333 -9.38 -3.61 17.79
N MET A 334 -8.50 -4.01 16.86
CA MET A 334 -7.12 -4.33 17.21
C MET A 334 -6.41 -3.14 17.89
N LEU A 335 -6.65 -1.92 17.40
CA LEU A 335 -6.08 -0.72 18.01
C LEU A 335 -6.63 -0.49 19.43
N THR A 336 -7.95 -0.58 19.61
CA THR A 336 -8.58 -0.36 20.93
C THR A 336 -8.20 -1.43 21.93
N ASP A 337 -8.21 -2.70 21.55
CA ASP A 337 -7.85 -3.82 22.43
C ASP A 337 -6.38 -3.69 22.93
N GLU A 338 -5.45 -3.35 22.05
CA GLU A 338 -4.04 -3.15 22.43
C GLU A 338 -3.82 -1.89 23.31
N LEU A 339 -4.60 -0.83 23.07
CA LEU A 339 -4.55 0.36 23.95
C LEU A 339 -5.13 0.04 25.32
N GLU A 340 -6.20 -0.74 25.40
CA GLU A 340 -6.81 -1.18 26.64
C GLU A 340 -5.83 -2.04 27.46
N ASP A 341 -5.18 -3.02 26.80
CA ASP A 341 -4.17 -3.86 27.46
C ASP A 341 -2.97 -3.04 27.91
N LYS A 342 -2.46 -2.18 27.06
CA LYS A 342 -1.29 -1.34 27.35
C LYS A 342 -1.49 -0.41 28.55
N PHE A 343 -2.65 0.20 28.68
CA PHE A 343 -2.96 1.17 29.71
C PHE A 343 -3.79 0.60 30.86
N ASN A 344 -4.10 -0.71 30.81
CA ASN A 344 -4.84 -1.45 31.81
C ASN A 344 -6.18 -0.82 32.19
N PHE A 345 -6.99 -0.49 31.16
CA PHE A 345 -8.36 -0.02 31.29
C PHE A 345 -9.27 -0.72 30.29
N THR A 346 -10.58 -0.49 30.36
CA THR A 346 -11.57 -1.05 29.45
C THR A 346 -12.55 0.00 28.98
N GLY A 347 -13.25 -0.27 27.87
CA GLY A 347 -14.35 0.58 27.39
C GLY A 347 -13.98 1.55 26.28
N LEU A 348 -12.89 1.30 25.53
CA LEU A 348 -12.64 1.94 24.24
C LEU A 348 -13.42 1.24 23.13
N ASP A 349 -14.03 2.04 22.26
CA ASP A 349 -14.64 1.57 21.03
C ASP A 349 -14.30 2.53 19.88
N MET A 350 -14.19 1.98 18.67
CA MET A 350 -13.96 2.77 17.47
C MET A 350 -15.11 2.56 16.48
N SER A 351 -15.78 3.64 16.10
CA SER A 351 -17.00 3.59 15.31
C SER A 351 -16.97 4.53 14.10
N TRP A 352 -17.58 4.09 13.00
CA TRP A 352 -17.84 4.86 11.76
C TRP A 352 -19.32 5.12 11.56
N SER A 353 -20.18 4.89 12.57
CA SER A 353 -21.64 5.01 12.49
C SER A 353 -22.14 6.42 12.12
N HIS A 354 -21.32 7.44 12.36
CA HIS A 354 -21.65 8.84 12.04
C HIS A 354 -21.52 9.19 10.55
N LEU A 355 -20.94 8.29 9.73
CA LEU A 355 -20.75 8.52 8.30
C LEU A 355 -22.02 8.12 7.52
N SER A 356 -22.36 8.88 6.47
CA SER A 356 -23.63 8.75 5.74
C SER A 356 -23.89 7.34 5.21
N PHE A 357 -22.88 6.70 4.63
CA PHE A 357 -23.00 5.36 4.08
C PHE A 357 -23.33 4.29 5.15
N ASN A 358 -22.86 4.46 6.39
CA ASN A 358 -23.20 3.58 7.50
C ASN A 358 -24.61 3.87 8.06
N GLN A 359 -25.05 5.12 8.05
CA GLN A 359 -26.41 5.47 8.50
C GLN A 359 -27.46 4.80 7.62
N VAL A 360 -27.30 4.78 6.31
CA VAL A 360 -28.20 4.09 5.38
C VAL A 360 -28.22 2.59 5.66
N PHE A 361 -27.06 2.00 5.88
CA PHE A 361 -26.94 0.57 6.19
C PHE A 361 -27.55 0.21 7.55
N GLU A 362 -27.32 1.01 8.58
CA GLU A 362 -27.94 0.82 9.91
C GLU A 362 -29.46 1.00 9.87
N ILE A 363 -29.99 1.95 9.12
CA ILE A 363 -31.45 2.12 8.92
C ILE A 363 -32.03 0.88 8.22
N GLN A 364 -31.37 0.37 7.19
CA GLN A 364 -31.83 -0.87 6.52
C GLN A 364 -31.82 -2.06 7.48
N LYS A 365 -30.76 -2.23 8.26
CA LYS A 365 -30.63 -3.29 9.26
C LYS A 365 -31.71 -3.18 10.34
N GLN A 366 -31.96 -1.98 10.86
CA GLN A 366 -33.03 -1.74 11.83
C GLN A 366 -34.43 -2.03 11.23
N THR A 367 -34.63 -1.70 9.95
CA THR A 367 -35.88 -2.01 9.24
C THR A 367 -36.10 -3.53 9.12
N VAL A 368 -35.03 -4.28 8.81
CA VAL A 368 -35.10 -5.76 8.76
C VAL A 368 -35.36 -6.34 10.16
N ILE A 369 -34.69 -5.84 11.19
CA ILE A 369 -34.92 -6.28 12.58
C ILE A 369 -36.35 -5.98 13.01
N LYS A 370 -36.87 -4.78 12.70
CA LYS A 370 -38.22 -4.39 12.98
C LYS A 370 -39.24 -5.32 12.26
N ALA A 371 -39.00 -5.59 10.96
CA ALA A 371 -39.86 -6.51 10.21
C ALA A 371 -39.85 -7.94 10.79
N LYS A 372 -38.67 -8.43 11.22
CA LYS A 372 -38.61 -9.73 11.93
C LYS A 372 -39.36 -9.71 13.27
N LEU A 373 -39.22 -8.64 14.02
CA LEU A 373 -39.96 -8.48 15.30
C LEU A 373 -41.46 -8.41 15.08
N ASP A 374 -41.91 -7.63 14.09
CA ASP A 374 -43.35 -7.52 13.74
C ASP A 374 -43.91 -8.87 13.28
N ASN A 375 -43.13 -9.63 12.48
CA ASN A 375 -43.52 -10.99 12.08
C ASN A 375 -43.58 -11.95 13.28
N ALA A 376 -42.65 -11.88 14.22
CA ALA A 376 -42.66 -12.69 15.44
C ALA A 376 -43.85 -12.35 16.36
N ILE A 377 -44.21 -11.08 16.46
CA ILE A 377 -45.37 -10.64 17.20
C ILE A 377 -46.69 -11.17 16.55
N LEU A 378 -46.77 -11.07 15.21
CA LEU A 378 -47.90 -11.60 14.44
C LEU A 378 -48.03 -13.12 14.58
N ALA A 379 -46.89 -13.85 14.49
CA ALA A 379 -46.87 -15.29 14.69
C ALA A 379 -47.38 -15.69 16.09
N LYS A 380 -46.90 -14.98 17.11
CA LYS A 380 -47.32 -15.19 18.50
C LYS A 380 -48.81 -14.83 18.73
N SER A 381 -49.31 -13.78 18.07
CA SER A 381 -50.73 -13.37 18.16
C SER A 381 -51.64 -14.36 17.46
N ASN A 382 -51.15 -15.10 16.48
CA ASN A 382 -51.91 -16.11 15.74
C ASN A 382 -51.70 -17.55 16.26
N GLU A 383 -51.07 -17.72 17.44
CA GLU A 383 -50.73 -19.02 18.04
C GLU A 383 -49.90 -19.96 17.13
N ILE A 384 -49.17 -19.38 16.17
CA ILE A 384 -48.26 -20.12 15.28
C ILE A 384 -46.95 -20.36 16.02
N ASN A 385 -46.53 -21.62 16.10
CA ASN A 385 -45.26 -21.99 16.75
C ASN A 385 -44.09 -21.51 15.87
N ILE A 386 -43.22 -20.67 16.40
CA ILE A 386 -42.13 -20.04 15.64
C ILE A 386 -41.01 -21.05 15.34
N ASP A 387 -40.92 -22.14 16.12
CA ASP A 387 -39.87 -23.16 16.00
C ASP A 387 -39.96 -23.98 14.68
N ASP A 388 -41.06 -23.88 13.95
CA ASP A 388 -41.26 -24.60 12.67
C ASP A 388 -40.71 -23.85 11.44
N TYR A 389 -40.08 -22.68 11.60
CA TYR A 389 -39.63 -21.80 10.50
C TYR A 389 -38.15 -21.41 10.56
N GLU A 390 -37.33 -22.08 11.39
CA GLU A 390 -35.85 -21.94 11.31
C GLU A 390 -35.29 -23.06 10.43
N ASP A 391 -35.29 -22.84 9.12
CA ASP A 391 -34.43 -23.51 8.12
C ASP A 391 -33.68 -22.46 7.28
#